data_9c4995abac384e17293008b55b612766
#
_entry.id   9c4995abac384e17293008b55b612766
#
_cell.length_a   1.000
_cell.length_b   1.000
_cell.length_c   1.000
_cell.angle_alpha   90.00
_cell.angle_beta   90.00
_cell.angle_gamma   90.00
#
_symmetry.space_group_name_H-M   'P 1'
#
loop_
_entity.id
_entity.type
_entity.pdbx_description
1 polymer ?
#
loop_
_entity_poly.entity_id
_entity_poly.type
_entity_poly.pdbx_seq_one_letter_code
_entity_poly.pdbx_strand_id
1 'polypeptide(L)'
;MRFATYENNGAVHAGVAGEDGLHPLPENTTVLDVVRTGLPAALEAGAEALRRPAVPLAGVRLLPPLAPPTVRDFVAFEEHVEGVVASVSGGAGVPPEWYEAPTFYFTNPYALLGAHDDVPVPPGCELFDFELEVAAVVGRDGASLTPEQARQAIFGYTILNDWSARDLQRREMKVQLGPAKGKDSATTLGPWLVTADELAAHHDEDGFLTLEMSVSVNGARIGHDLLSNMGWPFAELVSYASRGTWVRAGDVLGSGTCGNGGCLAELWGRGRDIPALAPGDVVEMTVEGLGTIRNTVIAGTTLPPVPAARSRSGRRTR
;
A
#
# COMPACT_ATOMS: atom_id res chain seq x y z
N MET A 1 8.71 0.39 17.33
CA MET A 1 9.91 -0.17 16.65
C MET A 1 9.71 -0.21 15.13
N ARG A 2 10.80 -0.27 14.34
CA ARG A 2 10.77 -0.26 12.88
C ARG A 2 11.39 -1.55 12.36
N PHE A 3 10.57 -2.52 11.98
CA PHE A 3 11.01 -3.80 11.44
C PHE A 3 11.22 -3.70 9.93
N ALA A 4 12.31 -4.27 9.41
CA ALA A 4 12.66 -4.28 8.01
C ALA A 4 13.04 -5.68 7.52
N THR A 5 12.72 -5.97 6.27
CA THR A 5 13.34 -7.05 5.51
C THR A 5 14.34 -6.43 4.54
N TYR A 6 15.54 -6.97 4.47
CA TYR A 6 16.61 -6.42 3.63
C TYR A 6 17.52 -7.49 3.06
N GLU A 7 18.08 -7.19 1.90
CA GLU A 7 19.12 -8.02 1.28
C GLU A 7 20.49 -7.40 1.56
N ASN A 8 21.41 -8.23 2.05
CA ASN A 8 22.79 -7.87 2.28
C ASN A 8 23.69 -9.00 1.77
N ASN A 9 24.65 -8.70 0.88
CA ASN A 9 25.55 -9.67 0.27
C ASN A 9 24.85 -10.90 -0.36
N GLY A 10 23.67 -10.70 -0.98
CA GLY A 10 22.90 -11.75 -1.63
C GLY A 10 22.08 -12.63 -0.68
N ALA A 11 22.06 -12.34 0.62
CA ALA A 11 21.21 -13.02 1.61
C ALA A 11 20.11 -12.09 2.13
N VAL A 12 18.92 -12.66 2.33
CA VAL A 12 17.77 -11.93 2.88
C VAL A 12 17.73 -12.08 4.39
N HIS A 13 17.56 -10.95 5.07
CA HIS A 13 17.53 -10.85 6.52
C HIS A 13 16.31 -10.05 6.97
N ALA A 14 15.86 -10.30 8.20
CA ALA A 14 14.99 -9.40 8.93
C ALA A 14 15.76 -8.69 10.04
N GLY A 15 15.41 -7.46 10.34
CA GLY A 15 16.06 -6.67 11.39
C GLY A 15 15.21 -5.52 11.87
N VAL A 16 15.76 -4.78 12.83
CA VAL A 16 15.18 -3.56 13.39
C VAL A 16 16.04 -2.37 12.98
N ALA A 17 15.43 -1.32 12.46
CA ALA A 17 16.11 -0.09 12.13
C ALA A 17 16.38 0.71 13.41
N GLY A 18 17.67 0.94 13.69
CA GLY A 18 18.21 1.82 14.71
C GLY A 18 18.82 3.08 14.11
N GLU A 19 19.47 3.89 14.94
CA GLU A 19 20.15 5.12 14.50
C GLU A 19 21.39 4.85 13.63
N ASP A 20 22.09 3.73 13.89
CA ASP A 20 23.33 3.34 13.24
C ASP A 20 23.16 2.33 12.11
N GLY A 21 21.94 1.85 11.84
CA GLY A 21 21.66 0.91 10.76
C GLY A 21 20.60 -0.13 11.12
N LEU A 22 20.70 -1.30 10.47
CA LEU A 22 19.78 -2.42 10.68
C LEU A 22 20.39 -3.44 11.64
N HIS A 23 19.73 -3.70 12.75
CA HIS A 23 20.13 -4.70 13.73
C HIS A 23 19.45 -6.03 13.41
N PRO A 24 20.22 -7.07 13.04
CA PRO A 24 19.65 -8.32 12.55
C PRO A 24 18.87 -9.07 13.64
N LEU A 25 17.70 -9.58 13.28
CA LEU A 25 17.00 -10.61 14.04
C LEU A 25 17.73 -11.96 13.95
N PRO A 26 17.36 -12.97 14.73
CA PRO A 26 17.92 -14.31 14.59
C PRO A 26 17.81 -14.84 13.16
N GLU A 27 18.81 -15.64 12.74
CA GLU A 27 18.78 -16.29 11.42
C GLU A 27 17.46 -17.07 11.19
N ASN A 28 16.99 -17.04 9.94
CA ASN A 28 15.72 -17.67 9.51
C ASN A 28 14.44 -17.10 10.15
N THR A 29 14.53 -15.96 10.83
CA THR A 29 13.35 -15.22 11.30
C THR A 29 12.93 -14.25 10.22
N THR A 30 11.65 -14.25 9.84
CA THR A 30 11.06 -13.24 8.95
C THR A 30 10.30 -12.18 9.77
N VAL A 31 10.07 -11.00 9.18
CA VAL A 31 9.20 -10.00 9.83
C VAL A 31 7.79 -10.55 10.01
N LEU A 32 7.29 -11.38 9.08
CA LEU A 32 5.99 -12.03 9.24
C LEU A 32 5.95 -12.98 10.45
N ASP A 33 7.04 -13.70 10.73
CA ASP A 33 7.11 -14.53 11.96
C ASP A 33 7.05 -13.66 13.20
N VAL A 34 7.75 -12.53 13.21
CA VAL A 34 7.69 -11.55 14.31
C VAL A 34 6.26 -11.01 14.50
N VAL A 35 5.58 -10.63 13.42
CA VAL A 35 4.17 -10.18 13.47
C VAL A 35 3.27 -11.25 14.11
N ARG A 36 3.47 -12.52 13.76
CA ARG A 36 2.69 -13.65 14.30
C ARG A 36 2.90 -13.91 15.79
N THR A 37 4.01 -13.45 16.37
CA THR A 37 4.21 -13.56 17.83
C THR A 37 3.38 -12.54 18.63
N GLY A 38 2.82 -11.55 17.96
CA GLY A 38 2.10 -10.43 18.56
C GLY A 38 3.02 -9.30 19.02
N LEU A 39 2.45 -8.11 19.19
CA LEU A 39 3.20 -6.88 19.43
C LEU A 39 4.12 -6.95 20.69
N PRO A 40 3.68 -7.45 21.87
CA PRO A 40 4.55 -7.48 23.04
C PRO A 40 5.83 -8.31 22.80
N ALA A 41 5.70 -9.53 22.29
CA ALA A 41 6.85 -10.41 22.02
C ALA A 41 7.74 -9.85 20.90
N ALA A 42 7.16 -9.19 19.90
CA ALA A 42 7.91 -8.50 18.85
C ALA A 42 8.76 -7.35 19.40
N LEU A 43 8.24 -6.57 20.33
CA LEU A 43 8.99 -5.49 20.99
C LEU A 43 10.17 -6.04 21.81
N GLU A 44 9.98 -7.16 22.53
CA GLU A 44 11.06 -7.85 23.24
C GLU A 44 12.15 -8.35 22.26
N ALA A 45 11.76 -9.02 21.18
CA ALA A 45 12.69 -9.49 20.16
C ALA A 45 13.45 -8.34 19.47
N GLY A 46 12.75 -7.23 19.24
CA GLY A 46 13.35 -6.03 18.69
C GLY A 46 14.35 -5.37 19.62
N ALA A 47 14.04 -5.28 20.91
CA ALA A 47 14.95 -4.76 21.94
C ALA A 47 16.21 -5.62 22.07
N GLU A 48 16.10 -6.93 21.91
CA GLU A 48 17.26 -7.83 21.88
C GLU A 48 18.08 -7.65 20.59
N ALA A 49 17.42 -7.47 19.45
CA ALA A 49 18.10 -7.20 18.17
C ALA A 49 18.93 -5.92 18.25
N LEU A 50 18.41 -4.83 18.82
CA LEU A 50 19.10 -3.54 18.96
C LEU A 50 20.41 -3.61 19.79
N ARG A 51 20.65 -4.69 20.54
CA ARG A 51 21.93 -4.94 21.24
C ARG A 51 22.99 -5.57 20.36
N ARG A 52 22.64 -6.04 19.16
CA ARG A 52 23.56 -6.65 18.22
C ARG A 52 24.23 -5.58 17.36
N PRO A 53 25.41 -5.86 16.77
CA PRO A 53 26.02 -4.95 15.82
C PRO A 53 25.08 -4.61 14.66
N ALA A 54 25.01 -3.33 14.29
CA ALA A 54 24.24 -2.86 13.16
C ALA A 54 24.91 -3.16 11.82
N VAL A 55 24.10 -3.42 10.81
CA VAL A 55 24.49 -3.40 9.40
C VAL A 55 24.16 -2.00 8.86
N PRO A 56 25.15 -1.22 8.34
CA PRO A 56 24.88 0.10 7.80
C PRO A 56 23.84 0.06 6.67
N LEU A 57 22.92 1.03 6.63
CA LEU A 57 21.92 1.14 5.56
C LEU A 57 22.56 1.34 4.17
N ALA A 58 23.73 1.97 4.11
CA ALA A 58 24.47 2.09 2.87
C ALA A 58 24.97 0.71 2.42
N GLY A 59 24.46 0.24 1.28
CA GLY A 59 24.86 -1.05 0.70
C GLY A 59 23.89 -2.21 0.96
N VAL A 60 22.80 -1.98 1.68
CA VAL A 60 21.69 -2.94 1.75
C VAL A 60 20.56 -2.52 0.82
N ARG A 61 19.82 -3.49 0.31
CA ARG A 61 18.57 -3.27 -0.41
C ARG A 61 17.41 -3.54 0.52
N LEU A 62 16.57 -2.52 0.77
CA LEU A 62 15.32 -2.70 1.50
C LEU A 62 14.30 -3.40 0.60
N LEU A 63 13.80 -4.53 1.07
CA LEU A 63 12.73 -5.30 0.46
C LEU A 63 11.38 -4.89 1.08
N PRO A 64 10.22 -5.35 0.53
CA PRO A 64 8.96 -5.20 1.24
C PRO A 64 9.12 -5.67 2.69
N PRO A 65 8.63 -4.92 3.70
CA PRO A 65 8.89 -5.25 5.10
C PRO A 65 8.47 -6.67 5.49
N LEU A 66 7.41 -7.20 4.85
CA LEU A 66 6.93 -8.56 5.04
C LEU A 66 6.36 -9.11 3.74
N ALA A 67 6.17 -10.45 3.68
CA ALA A 67 5.41 -11.13 2.64
C ALA A 67 3.99 -11.43 3.18
N PRO A 68 2.99 -10.56 2.92
CA PRO A 68 1.65 -10.68 3.49
C PRO A 68 0.88 -11.86 2.87
N PRO A 69 0.02 -12.54 3.65
CA PRO A 69 -0.90 -13.56 3.11
C PRO A 69 -1.91 -12.95 2.13
N THR A 70 -2.41 -11.75 2.41
CA THR A 70 -3.31 -10.98 1.54
C THR A 70 -2.99 -9.49 1.62
N VAL A 71 -3.31 -8.80 0.53
CA VAL A 71 -3.35 -7.34 0.51
C VAL A 71 -4.75 -6.93 0.08
N ARG A 72 -5.42 -6.15 0.92
CA ARG A 72 -6.72 -5.51 0.64
C ARG A 72 -6.49 -4.02 0.64
N ASP A 73 -7.03 -3.36 -0.36
CA ASP A 73 -6.89 -1.93 -0.45
C ASP A 73 -8.26 -1.26 -0.48
N PHE A 74 -8.43 -0.30 0.42
CA PHE A 74 -9.66 0.45 0.61
C PHE A 74 -9.70 1.70 -0.27
N VAL A 75 -10.78 2.45 -0.17
CA VAL A 75 -10.93 3.77 -0.77
C VAL A 75 -11.55 4.70 0.27
N ALA A 76 -10.73 5.09 1.25
CA ALA A 76 -11.24 5.75 2.45
C ALA A 76 -11.17 7.29 2.44
N PHE A 77 -10.71 7.93 1.37
CA PHE A 77 -10.64 9.39 1.28
C PHE A 77 -11.69 9.95 0.32
N GLU A 78 -12.55 10.82 0.83
CA GLU A 78 -13.66 11.41 0.08
C GLU A 78 -13.17 12.24 -1.11
N GLU A 79 -12.15 13.07 -0.92
CA GLU A 79 -11.58 13.93 -1.96
C GLU A 79 -10.97 13.13 -3.12
N HIS A 80 -10.36 11.99 -2.81
CA HIS A 80 -9.85 11.08 -3.83
C HIS A 80 -11.00 10.48 -4.65
N VAL A 81 -12.06 9.99 -3.98
CA VAL A 81 -13.23 9.41 -4.65
C VAL A 81 -13.87 10.42 -5.58
N GLU A 82 -14.10 11.66 -5.14
CA GLU A 82 -14.66 12.73 -5.96
C GLU A 82 -13.81 12.99 -7.23
N GLY A 83 -12.50 13.11 -7.06
CA GLY A 83 -11.57 13.35 -8.17
C GLY A 83 -11.51 12.20 -9.17
N VAL A 84 -11.47 10.96 -8.69
CA VAL A 84 -11.43 9.77 -9.56
C VAL A 84 -12.77 9.56 -10.28
N VAL A 85 -13.92 9.77 -9.62
CA VAL A 85 -15.24 9.73 -10.27
C VAL A 85 -15.28 10.72 -11.43
N ALA A 86 -14.80 11.94 -11.24
CA ALA A 86 -14.72 12.95 -12.31
C ALA A 86 -13.83 12.50 -13.48
N SER A 87 -12.66 11.90 -13.20
CA SER A 87 -11.69 11.49 -14.24
C SER A 87 -12.08 10.21 -14.99
N VAL A 88 -12.73 9.25 -14.32
CA VAL A 88 -12.99 7.91 -14.86
C VAL A 88 -14.38 7.82 -15.50
N SER A 89 -15.41 8.39 -14.86
CA SER A 89 -16.80 8.28 -15.29
C SER A 89 -17.41 9.57 -15.84
N GLY A 90 -16.70 10.71 -15.70
CA GLY A 90 -17.27 12.03 -16.03
C GLY A 90 -18.44 12.43 -15.13
N GLY A 91 -18.64 11.73 -14.00
CA GLY A 91 -19.63 12.03 -12.98
C GLY A 91 -19.21 13.19 -12.09
N ALA A 92 -20.07 13.56 -11.16
CA ALA A 92 -19.78 14.57 -10.15
C ALA A 92 -20.16 14.06 -8.75
N GLY A 93 -19.33 14.38 -7.76
CA GLY A 93 -19.56 14.05 -6.36
C GLY A 93 -19.21 12.60 -6.01
N VAL A 94 -19.43 12.28 -4.74
CA VAL A 94 -19.15 10.96 -4.16
C VAL A 94 -20.44 10.13 -4.18
N PRO A 95 -20.41 8.86 -4.63
CA PRO A 95 -21.56 7.97 -4.57
C PRO A 95 -22.08 7.82 -3.13
N PRO A 96 -23.40 7.90 -2.87
CA PRO A 96 -23.96 7.78 -1.51
C PRO A 96 -23.59 6.46 -0.82
N GLU A 97 -23.40 5.39 -1.57
CA GLU A 97 -22.98 4.08 -1.06
C GLU A 97 -21.60 4.10 -0.42
N TRP A 98 -20.73 5.06 -0.81
CA TRP A 98 -19.41 5.24 -0.18
C TRP A 98 -19.53 5.58 1.31
N TYR A 99 -20.57 6.36 1.71
CA TYR A 99 -20.76 6.73 3.12
C TYR A 99 -21.39 5.61 3.97
N GLU A 100 -21.85 4.52 3.33
CA GLU A 100 -22.52 3.42 4.05
C GLU A 100 -21.52 2.41 4.62
N ALA A 101 -20.39 2.15 3.93
CA ALA A 101 -19.38 1.21 4.38
C ALA A 101 -18.04 1.38 3.63
N PRO A 102 -16.90 1.12 4.28
CA PRO A 102 -15.60 1.17 3.62
C PRO A 102 -15.46 0.02 2.62
N THR A 103 -15.32 0.36 1.34
CA THR A 103 -15.17 -0.62 0.25
C THR A 103 -13.70 -0.90 0.00
N PHE A 104 -13.36 -2.16 -0.31
CA PHE A 104 -12.01 -2.58 -0.66
C PHE A 104 -12.00 -3.58 -1.82
N TYR A 105 -10.84 -3.73 -2.44
CA TYR A 105 -10.55 -4.82 -3.37
C TYR A 105 -9.32 -5.62 -2.89
N PHE A 106 -9.10 -6.81 -3.46
CA PHE A 106 -7.89 -7.58 -3.25
C PHE A 106 -6.88 -7.27 -4.34
N THR A 107 -5.67 -6.89 -3.95
CA THR A 107 -4.55 -6.78 -4.88
C THR A 107 -3.61 -7.97 -4.77
N ASN A 108 -2.58 -8.01 -5.62
CA ASN A 108 -1.70 -9.15 -5.79
C ASN A 108 -0.55 -9.17 -4.75
N PRO A 109 -0.54 -10.07 -3.76
CA PRO A 109 0.54 -10.12 -2.77
C PRO A 109 1.89 -10.62 -3.34
N TYR A 110 1.91 -11.09 -4.60
CA TYR A 110 3.15 -11.52 -5.26
C TYR A 110 3.84 -10.41 -6.05
N ALA A 111 3.20 -9.25 -6.23
CA ALA A 111 3.74 -8.12 -6.99
C ALA A 111 4.29 -7.01 -6.09
N LEU A 112 4.80 -7.36 -4.91
CA LEU A 112 5.33 -6.39 -3.96
C LEU A 112 6.73 -5.94 -4.34
N LEU A 113 6.97 -4.65 -4.19
CA LEU A 113 8.25 -3.97 -4.40
C LEU A 113 8.71 -3.31 -3.09
N GLY A 114 10.03 -3.26 -2.89
CA GLY A 114 10.65 -2.57 -1.77
C GLY A 114 10.72 -1.06 -1.98
N ALA A 115 11.13 -0.37 -0.92
CA ALA A 115 11.14 1.09 -0.83
C ALA A 115 11.91 1.81 -1.96
N HIS A 116 12.88 1.14 -2.59
CA HIS A 116 13.76 1.73 -3.60
C HIS A 116 13.86 0.88 -4.88
N ASP A 117 12.95 -0.07 -5.07
CA ASP A 117 12.93 -0.90 -6.26
C ASP A 117 12.44 -0.12 -7.48
N ASP A 118 12.97 -0.45 -8.65
CA ASP A 118 12.46 0.04 -9.92
C ASP A 118 11.09 -0.55 -10.22
N VAL A 119 10.22 0.25 -10.86
CA VAL A 119 8.84 -0.11 -11.14
C VAL A 119 8.62 -0.20 -12.65
N PRO A 120 8.45 -1.39 -13.23
CA PRO A 120 8.20 -1.51 -14.66
C PRO A 120 6.78 -1.09 -15.03
N VAL A 121 6.63 -0.29 -16.08
CA VAL A 121 5.32 0.02 -16.65
C VAL A 121 4.67 -1.28 -17.14
N PRO A 122 3.42 -1.59 -16.73
CA PRO A 122 2.79 -2.85 -17.14
C PRO A 122 2.51 -2.92 -18.65
N PRO A 123 2.57 -4.11 -19.26
CA PRO A 123 2.34 -4.27 -20.70
C PRO A 123 0.99 -3.73 -21.14
N GLY A 124 1.01 -2.84 -22.15
CA GLY A 124 -0.18 -2.22 -22.73
C GLY A 124 -0.76 -1.05 -21.92
N CYS A 125 -0.05 -0.57 -20.91
CA CYS A 125 -0.40 0.62 -20.16
C CYS A 125 0.18 1.87 -20.85
N GLU A 126 -0.66 2.87 -21.06
CA GLU A 126 -0.31 4.20 -21.57
C GLU A 126 -0.58 5.31 -20.53
N LEU A 127 -1.35 5.00 -19.47
CA LEU A 127 -1.70 5.94 -18.40
C LEU A 127 -1.26 5.35 -17.04
N PHE A 128 0.06 5.35 -16.80
CA PHE A 128 0.64 4.86 -15.56
C PHE A 128 0.62 5.95 -14.47
N ASP A 129 0.27 5.56 -13.25
CA ASP A 129 0.00 6.46 -12.13
C ASP A 129 0.48 5.83 -10.81
N PHE A 130 0.60 6.62 -9.78
CA PHE A 130 0.90 6.24 -8.39
C PHE A 130 -0.30 6.50 -7.49
N GLU A 131 -0.29 5.92 -6.29
CA GLU A 131 -1.25 6.22 -5.22
C GLU A 131 -0.56 6.24 -3.86
N LEU A 132 -0.54 7.42 -3.22
CA LEU A 132 0.03 7.62 -1.88
C LEU A 132 -0.94 7.16 -0.81
N GLU A 133 -0.53 6.16 -0.05
CA GLU A 133 -1.33 5.50 0.98
C GLU A 133 -0.52 5.13 2.21
N VAL A 134 -1.23 4.79 3.28
CA VAL A 134 -0.70 4.08 4.43
C VAL A 134 -1.45 2.74 4.57
N ALA A 135 -0.74 1.70 4.94
CA ALA A 135 -1.34 0.41 5.22
C ALA A 135 -1.18 -0.01 6.68
N ALA A 136 -2.25 -0.53 7.28
CA ALA A 136 -2.19 -1.26 8.53
C ALA A 136 -1.83 -2.72 8.29
N VAL A 137 -1.00 -3.29 9.18
CA VAL A 137 -0.65 -4.70 9.21
C VAL A 137 -1.35 -5.36 10.41
N VAL A 138 -2.13 -6.39 10.14
CA VAL A 138 -2.83 -7.16 11.18
C VAL A 138 -1.83 -8.01 11.97
N GLY A 139 -1.89 -7.96 13.31
CA GLY A 139 -0.97 -8.67 14.21
C GLY A 139 -1.52 -9.95 14.82
N ARG A 140 -2.83 -10.19 14.69
CA ARG A 140 -3.46 -11.41 15.20
C ARG A 140 -4.68 -11.81 14.38
N ASP A 141 -4.94 -13.10 14.34
CA ASP A 141 -6.13 -13.65 13.69
C ASP A 141 -7.41 -13.18 14.37
N GLY A 142 -8.44 -12.93 13.57
CA GLY A 142 -9.76 -12.57 14.07
C GLY A 142 -10.85 -12.67 13.01
N ALA A 143 -12.07 -12.85 13.46
CA ALA A 143 -13.26 -12.88 12.61
C ALA A 143 -14.37 -12.04 13.24
N SER A 144 -15.07 -11.23 12.43
CA SER A 144 -16.15 -10.36 12.90
C SER A 144 -15.77 -9.52 14.12
N LEU A 145 -14.58 -8.92 14.07
CA LEU A 145 -14.04 -8.09 15.16
C LEU A 145 -14.87 -6.81 15.30
N THR A 146 -15.12 -6.40 16.54
CA THR A 146 -15.57 -5.03 16.82
C THR A 146 -14.45 -4.03 16.53
N PRO A 147 -14.72 -2.73 16.33
CA PRO A 147 -13.68 -1.73 16.12
C PRO A 147 -12.62 -1.71 17.25
N GLU A 148 -13.02 -1.89 18.50
CA GLU A 148 -12.10 -1.98 19.63
C GLU A 148 -11.19 -3.22 19.55
N GLN A 149 -11.75 -4.39 19.21
CA GLN A 149 -10.97 -5.61 19.01
C GLN A 149 -10.06 -5.49 17.79
N ALA A 150 -10.52 -4.82 16.73
CA ALA A 150 -9.75 -4.56 15.52
C ALA A 150 -8.57 -3.63 15.78
N ARG A 151 -8.76 -2.55 16.58
CA ARG A 151 -7.66 -1.67 17.01
C ARG A 151 -6.56 -2.46 17.72
N GLN A 152 -6.92 -3.34 18.64
CA GLN A 152 -5.98 -4.21 19.35
C GLN A 152 -5.35 -5.29 18.45
N ALA A 153 -5.90 -5.54 17.27
CA ALA A 153 -5.38 -6.48 16.31
C ALA A 153 -4.36 -5.84 15.34
N ILE A 154 -4.24 -4.53 15.28
CA ILE A 154 -3.26 -3.84 14.44
C ILE A 154 -1.87 -3.99 15.07
N PHE A 155 -0.92 -4.52 14.30
CA PHE A 155 0.48 -4.64 14.70
C PHE A 155 1.26 -3.34 14.46
N GLY A 156 1.00 -2.69 13.35
CA GLY A 156 1.72 -1.49 12.94
C GLY A 156 1.33 -1.04 11.55
N TYR A 157 2.12 -0.12 11.01
CA TYR A 157 1.81 0.59 9.76
C TYR A 157 3.04 0.70 8.86
N THR A 158 2.79 0.83 7.57
CA THR A 158 3.83 1.05 6.54
C THR A 158 3.28 1.95 5.44
N ILE A 159 4.15 2.60 4.66
CA ILE A 159 3.72 3.31 3.44
C ILE A 159 3.35 2.26 2.40
N LEU A 160 2.29 2.53 1.66
CA LEU A 160 1.86 1.77 0.50
C LEU A 160 1.74 2.70 -0.71
N ASN A 161 2.28 2.26 -1.84
CA ASN A 161 2.00 2.88 -3.14
C ASN A 161 1.34 1.84 -4.04
N ASP A 162 0.07 2.06 -4.39
CA ASP A 162 -0.69 1.23 -5.29
C ASP A 162 -0.52 1.70 -6.74
N TRP A 163 0.48 1.14 -7.43
CA TRP A 163 0.78 1.49 -8.81
C TRP A 163 -0.36 1.13 -9.74
N SER A 164 -0.80 2.11 -10.53
CA SER A 164 -2.06 2.06 -11.25
C SER A 164 -1.89 2.21 -12.75
N ALA A 165 -2.35 1.22 -13.52
CA ALA A 165 -2.51 1.31 -14.99
C ALA A 165 -3.94 1.76 -15.29
N ARG A 166 -4.18 3.08 -15.38
CA ARG A 166 -5.53 3.68 -15.40
C ARG A 166 -6.34 3.33 -16.63
N ASP A 167 -5.71 3.17 -17.78
CA ASP A 167 -6.36 2.73 -19.03
C ASP A 167 -6.82 1.27 -18.95
N LEU A 168 -6.00 0.38 -18.35
CA LEU A 168 -6.39 -1.00 -18.06
C LEU A 168 -7.53 -1.05 -17.05
N GLN A 169 -7.43 -0.30 -15.95
CA GLN A 169 -8.46 -0.17 -14.94
C GLN A 169 -9.81 0.29 -15.52
N ARG A 170 -9.81 1.34 -16.36
CA ARG A 170 -11.03 1.83 -17.03
C ARG A 170 -11.71 0.75 -17.87
N ARG A 171 -10.92 -0.10 -18.55
CA ARG A 171 -11.45 -1.22 -19.34
C ARG A 171 -12.12 -2.27 -18.46
N GLU A 172 -11.49 -2.65 -17.37
CA GLU A 172 -11.98 -3.65 -16.42
C GLU A 172 -13.28 -3.20 -15.74
N MET A 173 -13.32 -1.96 -15.29
CA MET A 173 -14.49 -1.39 -14.64
C MET A 173 -15.74 -1.41 -15.55
N LYS A 174 -15.58 -1.35 -16.89
CA LYS A 174 -16.70 -1.47 -17.83
C LYS A 174 -17.36 -2.85 -17.85
N VAL A 175 -16.66 -3.90 -17.44
CA VAL A 175 -17.23 -5.25 -17.29
C VAL A 175 -17.68 -5.52 -15.84
N GLN A 176 -17.63 -4.51 -14.98
CA GLN A 176 -18.08 -4.58 -13.57
C GLN A 176 -17.36 -5.67 -12.76
N LEU A 177 -16.12 -5.95 -13.12
CA LEU A 177 -15.26 -6.89 -12.42
C LEU A 177 -13.85 -6.30 -12.38
N GLY A 178 -13.52 -5.67 -11.29
CA GLY A 178 -12.23 -5.00 -11.10
C GLY A 178 -12.28 -4.03 -9.93
N PRO A 179 -11.14 -3.36 -9.65
CA PRO A 179 -9.90 -3.42 -10.43
C PRO A 179 -9.20 -4.78 -10.35
N ALA A 180 -8.47 -5.17 -11.39
CA ALA A 180 -7.67 -6.39 -11.46
C ALA A 180 -6.30 -6.09 -12.12
N LYS A 181 -6.14 -6.27 -13.46
CA LYS A 181 -4.86 -6.00 -14.15
C LYS A 181 -4.41 -4.53 -14.09
N GLY A 182 -5.33 -3.61 -13.84
CA GLY A 182 -5.01 -2.21 -13.62
C GLY A 182 -4.25 -1.95 -12.32
N LYS A 183 -4.24 -2.90 -11.38
CA LYS A 183 -3.73 -2.74 -10.00
C LYS A 183 -2.82 -3.88 -9.52
N ASP A 184 -2.67 -4.97 -10.25
CA ASP A 184 -1.97 -6.17 -9.79
C ASP A 184 -0.52 -6.29 -10.27
N SER A 185 0.01 -5.27 -10.95
CA SER A 185 1.35 -5.31 -11.53
C SER A 185 2.45 -4.94 -10.56
N ALA A 186 2.18 -4.07 -9.61
CA ALA A 186 3.12 -3.64 -8.58
C ALA A 186 2.38 -2.97 -7.41
N THR A 187 2.89 -3.21 -6.19
CA THR A 187 2.55 -2.46 -4.97
C THR A 187 3.83 -2.26 -4.18
N THR A 188 4.25 -1.02 -3.92
CA THR A 188 5.42 -0.76 -3.07
C THR A 188 5.00 -0.72 -1.61
N LEU A 189 5.72 -1.45 -0.75
CA LEU A 189 5.60 -1.36 0.70
C LEU A 189 6.94 -0.95 1.32
N GLY A 190 6.91 -0.08 2.31
CA GLY A 190 8.14 0.26 3.02
C GLY A 190 8.19 1.68 3.62
N PRO A 191 9.39 2.12 4.01
CA PRO A 191 10.65 1.37 4.01
C PRO A 191 10.73 0.28 5.08
N TRP A 192 9.87 0.35 6.11
CA TRP A 192 9.75 -0.58 7.23
C TRP A 192 8.32 -0.70 7.73
N LEU A 193 8.07 -1.69 8.55
CA LEU A 193 6.87 -1.83 9.35
C LEU A 193 7.11 -1.16 10.72
N VAL A 194 6.42 -0.04 10.95
CA VAL A 194 6.46 0.71 12.22
C VAL A 194 5.39 0.18 13.15
N THR A 195 5.77 -0.24 14.35
CA THR A 195 4.82 -0.81 15.32
C THR A 195 3.83 0.24 15.84
N ALA A 196 2.61 -0.18 16.14
CA ALA A 196 1.51 0.72 16.49
C ALA A 196 1.77 1.59 17.73
N ASP A 197 2.57 1.11 18.67
CA ASP A 197 2.97 1.86 19.86
C ASP A 197 3.82 3.10 19.55
N GLU A 198 4.66 3.05 18.51
CA GLU A 198 5.45 4.21 18.05
C GLU A 198 4.57 5.38 17.59
N LEU A 199 3.38 5.07 17.08
CA LEU A 199 2.45 6.07 16.56
C LEU A 199 1.32 6.40 17.53
N ALA A 200 1.36 5.87 18.77
CA ALA A 200 0.27 6.03 19.74
C ALA A 200 -0.04 7.51 20.06
N ALA A 201 0.98 8.38 20.05
CA ALA A 201 0.84 9.81 20.32
C ALA A 201 0.22 10.60 19.14
N HIS A 202 0.11 10.00 17.96
CA HIS A 202 -0.46 10.62 16.76
C HIS A 202 -1.96 10.33 16.59
N HIS A 203 -2.58 9.54 17.45
CA HIS A 203 -4.03 9.33 17.39
C HIS A 203 -4.78 10.55 17.95
N ASP A 204 -5.79 10.98 17.20
CA ASP A 204 -6.78 11.94 17.69
C ASP A 204 -7.86 11.26 18.57
N GLU A 205 -8.83 12.06 19.03
CA GLU A 205 -9.92 11.58 19.91
C GLU A 205 -10.83 10.56 19.23
N ASP A 206 -10.95 10.60 17.90
CA ASP A 206 -11.78 9.71 17.09
C ASP A 206 -11.00 8.45 16.61
N GLY A 207 -9.71 8.38 16.90
CA GLY A 207 -8.85 7.23 16.58
C GLY A 207 -8.18 7.29 15.21
N PHE A 208 -8.19 8.45 14.54
CA PHE A 208 -7.42 8.69 13.31
C PHE A 208 -5.97 9.00 13.62
N LEU A 209 -5.06 8.60 12.72
CA LEU A 209 -3.64 8.98 12.78
C LEU A 209 -3.43 10.32 12.08
N THR A 210 -2.97 11.33 12.82
CA THR A 210 -2.74 12.70 12.33
C THR A 210 -1.36 12.86 11.69
N LEU A 211 -1.00 11.98 10.74
CA LEU A 211 0.30 11.99 10.08
C LEU A 211 0.28 12.82 8.79
N GLU A 212 1.29 13.65 8.60
CA GLU A 212 1.48 14.32 7.32
C GLU A 212 1.94 13.34 6.24
N MET A 213 1.34 13.48 5.04
CA MET A 213 1.63 12.68 3.87
C MET A 213 2.00 13.57 2.70
N SER A 214 3.04 13.24 1.95
CA SER A 214 3.41 14.00 0.76
C SER A 214 3.97 13.12 -0.34
N VAL A 215 3.76 13.53 -1.59
CA VAL A 215 4.32 12.88 -2.77
C VAL A 215 4.92 13.91 -3.72
N SER A 216 6.09 13.55 -4.27
CA SER A 216 6.74 14.31 -5.33
C SER A 216 7.05 13.42 -6.53
N VAL A 217 7.02 14.02 -7.72
CA VAL A 217 7.47 13.42 -8.97
C VAL A 217 8.63 14.25 -9.50
N ASN A 218 9.76 13.61 -9.73
CA ASN A 218 11.00 14.25 -10.21
C ASN A 218 11.44 15.45 -9.32
N GLY A 219 11.22 15.32 -8.00
CA GLY A 219 11.54 16.36 -7.01
C GLY A 219 10.52 17.50 -6.91
N ALA A 220 9.51 17.56 -7.77
CA ALA A 220 8.41 18.51 -7.66
C ALA A 220 7.27 17.93 -6.81
N ARG A 221 6.89 18.61 -5.72
CA ARG A 221 5.77 18.17 -4.88
C ARG A 221 4.45 18.25 -5.65
N ILE A 222 3.77 17.10 -5.78
CA ILE A 222 2.51 16.94 -6.50
C ILE A 222 1.33 16.98 -5.55
N GLY A 223 1.43 16.26 -4.40
CA GLY A 223 0.37 16.15 -3.42
C GLY A 223 0.85 16.28 -1.98
N HIS A 224 -0.08 16.66 -1.11
CA HIS A 224 0.12 16.74 0.34
C HIS A 224 -1.23 16.64 1.04
N ASP A 225 -1.32 15.78 2.03
CA ASP A 225 -2.55 15.55 2.80
C ASP A 225 -2.24 15.14 4.25
N LEU A 226 -3.28 14.99 5.06
CA LEU A 226 -3.23 14.39 6.39
C LEU A 226 -3.91 13.02 6.35
N LEU A 227 -3.30 12.01 6.95
CA LEU A 227 -3.88 10.67 7.05
C LEU A 227 -5.23 10.69 7.80
N SER A 228 -5.41 11.63 8.72
CA SER A 228 -6.68 11.83 9.45
C SER A 228 -7.84 12.34 8.60
N ASN A 229 -7.62 12.69 7.32
CA ASN A 229 -8.71 13.03 6.40
C ASN A 229 -9.47 11.81 5.85
N MET A 230 -9.13 10.60 6.31
CA MET A 230 -9.89 9.38 6.02
C MET A 230 -11.33 9.49 6.55
N GLY A 231 -12.29 8.88 5.86
CA GLY A 231 -13.67 8.75 6.34
C GLY A 231 -13.86 7.70 7.45
N TRP A 232 -12.92 6.77 7.59
CA TRP A 232 -12.93 5.73 8.63
C TRP A 232 -11.52 5.51 9.18
N PRO A 233 -11.33 5.41 10.52
CA PRO A 233 -10.05 5.05 11.09
C PRO A 233 -9.70 3.57 10.80
N PHE A 234 -8.43 3.21 10.83
CA PHE A 234 -7.98 1.84 10.53
C PHE A 234 -8.66 0.75 11.35
N ALA A 235 -9.05 1.05 12.60
CA ALA A 235 -9.81 0.10 13.41
C ALA A 235 -11.12 -0.31 12.77
N GLU A 236 -11.82 0.61 12.11
CA GLU A 236 -13.05 0.33 11.39
C GLU A 236 -12.80 -0.41 10.07
N LEU A 237 -11.71 -0.08 9.35
CA LEU A 237 -11.30 -0.82 8.15
C LEU A 237 -11.02 -2.29 8.46
N VAL A 238 -10.24 -2.57 9.51
CA VAL A 238 -9.92 -3.94 9.96
C VAL A 238 -11.19 -4.66 10.46
N SER A 239 -12.06 -3.96 11.23
CA SER A 239 -13.35 -4.50 11.66
C SER A 239 -14.19 -4.92 10.46
N TYR A 240 -14.34 -4.03 9.46
CA TYR A 240 -15.12 -4.32 8.26
C TYR A 240 -14.51 -5.45 7.43
N ALA A 241 -13.20 -5.48 7.24
CA ALA A 241 -12.51 -6.55 6.53
C ALA A 241 -12.69 -7.93 7.17
N SER A 242 -12.88 -7.97 8.50
CA SER A 242 -13.11 -9.21 9.26
C SER A 242 -14.59 -9.63 9.30
N ARG A 243 -15.52 -8.78 8.83
CA ARG A 243 -16.97 -8.99 8.98
C ARG A 243 -17.44 -10.21 8.19
N GLY A 244 -17.96 -11.22 8.89
CA GLY A 244 -18.41 -12.47 8.29
C GLY A 244 -17.29 -13.36 7.73
N THR A 245 -16.02 -13.02 7.97
CA THR A 245 -14.85 -13.74 7.48
C THR A 245 -13.66 -13.52 8.42
N TRP A 246 -12.45 -13.87 7.98
CA TRP A 246 -11.22 -13.78 8.75
C TRP A 246 -10.29 -12.68 8.23
N VAL A 247 -9.60 -12.01 9.17
CA VAL A 247 -8.30 -11.39 8.98
C VAL A 247 -7.24 -12.22 9.69
N ARG A 248 -6.03 -12.26 9.15
CA ARG A 248 -4.92 -13.07 9.67
C ARG A 248 -3.71 -12.19 9.99
N ALA A 249 -2.91 -12.67 10.93
CA ALA A 249 -1.64 -12.01 11.22
C ALA A 249 -0.76 -11.93 9.96
N GLY A 250 -0.36 -10.72 9.61
CA GLY A 250 0.36 -10.38 8.40
C GLY A 250 -0.49 -9.87 7.24
N ASP A 251 -1.84 -9.93 7.30
CA ASP A 251 -2.68 -9.26 6.30
C ASP A 251 -2.39 -7.77 6.28
N VAL A 252 -2.29 -7.21 5.07
CA VAL A 252 -2.07 -5.78 4.81
C VAL A 252 -3.36 -5.15 4.34
N LEU A 253 -3.74 -4.03 4.94
CA LEU A 253 -4.95 -3.27 4.61
C LEU A 253 -4.55 -1.82 4.30
N GLY A 254 -4.56 -1.45 3.00
CA GLY A 254 -4.30 -0.10 2.52
C GLY A 254 -5.45 0.85 2.87
N SER A 255 -5.12 2.11 3.15
CA SER A 255 -6.09 3.16 3.44
C SER A 255 -6.94 3.56 2.24
N GLY A 256 -6.47 3.23 1.05
CA GLY A 256 -6.81 3.96 -0.14
C GLY A 256 -6.02 5.24 -0.26
N THR A 257 -5.99 5.76 -1.47
CA THR A 257 -5.22 6.95 -1.84
C THR A 257 -5.68 8.17 -1.07
N CYS A 258 -4.75 8.92 -0.49
CA CYS A 258 -5.06 10.20 0.14
C CYS A 258 -5.56 11.23 -0.88
N GLY A 259 -6.28 12.24 -0.42
CA GLY A 259 -6.75 13.36 -1.24
C GLY A 259 -5.63 14.32 -1.65
N ASN A 260 -6.01 15.43 -2.24
CA ASN A 260 -5.16 16.58 -2.49
C ASN A 260 -3.88 16.27 -3.31
N GLY A 261 -4.02 15.39 -4.30
CA GLY A 261 -2.96 15.00 -5.22
C GLY A 261 -2.22 13.73 -4.82
N GLY A 262 -2.86 12.86 -4.03
CA GLY A 262 -2.35 11.53 -3.72
C GLY A 262 -2.16 10.64 -4.94
N CYS A 263 -2.77 10.99 -6.09
CA CYS A 263 -2.53 10.37 -7.40
C CYS A 263 -2.73 11.36 -8.54
N LEU A 264 -2.26 11.00 -9.74
CA LEU A 264 -2.44 11.81 -10.95
C LEU A 264 -3.90 11.76 -11.44
N ALA A 265 -4.60 10.61 -11.29
CA ALA A 265 -5.98 10.47 -11.73
C ALA A 265 -6.92 11.48 -11.05
N GLU A 266 -6.74 11.75 -9.76
CA GLU A 266 -7.45 12.80 -9.05
C GLU A 266 -7.18 14.18 -9.66
N LEU A 267 -5.91 14.49 -9.92
CA LEU A 267 -5.50 15.78 -10.49
C LEU A 267 -6.02 15.96 -11.93
N TRP A 268 -6.04 14.89 -12.74
CA TRP A 268 -6.69 14.91 -14.05
C TRP A 268 -8.19 15.20 -13.95
N GLY A 269 -8.88 14.57 -12.99
CA GLY A 269 -10.30 14.84 -12.71
C GLY A 269 -10.59 16.28 -12.32
N ARG A 270 -9.61 16.94 -11.66
CA ARG A 270 -9.64 18.37 -11.32
C ARG A 270 -9.15 19.30 -12.45
N GLY A 271 -8.94 18.75 -13.65
CA GLY A 271 -8.52 19.53 -14.84
C GLY A 271 -7.06 19.95 -14.86
N ARG A 272 -6.18 19.29 -14.06
CA ARG A 272 -4.74 19.54 -14.11
C ARG A 272 -4.14 18.81 -15.29
N ASP A 273 -3.36 19.52 -16.11
CA ASP A 273 -2.61 18.95 -17.24
C ASP A 273 -1.24 18.49 -16.78
N ILE A 274 -1.21 17.27 -16.20
CA ILE A 274 0.01 16.62 -15.73
C ILE A 274 0.15 15.33 -16.53
N PRO A 275 1.33 15.03 -17.12
CA PRO A 275 1.51 13.81 -17.90
C PRO A 275 1.42 12.56 -17.00
N ALA A 276 0.99 11.44 -17.58
CA ALA A 276 1.14 10.14 -16.94
C ALA A 276 2.63 9.80 -16.73
N LEU A 277 2.91 8.93 -15.76
CA LEU A 277 4.29 8.51 -15.50
C LEU A 277 4.90 7.78 -16.69
N ALA A 278 6.16 8.08 -16.96
CA ALA A 278 6.96 7.50 -18.03
C ALA A 278 8.29 6.91 -17.48
N PRO A 279 8.93 6.00 -18.20
CA PRO A 279 10.25 5.51 -17.84
C PRO A 279 11.26 6.64 -17.61
N GLY A 280 11.92 6.64 -16.47
CA GLY A 280 12.82 7.68 -15.98
C GLY A 280 12.21 8.58 -14.91
N ASP A 281 10.89 8.60 -14.75
CA ASP A 281 10.25 9.34 -13.67
C ASP A 281 10.53 8.71 -12.31
N VAL A 282 10.71 9.56 -11.32
CA VAL A 282 10.98 9.18 -9.93
C VAL A 282 9.83 9.66 -9.05
N VAL A 283 9.15 8.72 -8.40
CA VAL A 283 8.10 9.00 -7.42
C VAL A 283 8.67 8.81 -6.01
N GLU A 284 8.56 9.85 -5.20
CA GLU A 284 8.98 9.84 -3.80
C GLU A 284 7.78 10.16 -2.90
N MET A 285 7.54 9.30 -1.93
CA MET A 285 6.45 9.43 -0.96
C MET A 285 7.02 9.45 0.45
N THR A 286 6.59 10.42 1.24
CA THR A 286 6.99 10.57 2.64
C THR A 286 5.75 10.62 3.51
N VAL A 287 5.75 9.83 4.58
CA VAL A 287 4.73 9.87 5.63
C VAL A 287 5.41 10.05 6.97
N GLU A 288 4.93 11.02 7.73
CA GLU A 288 5.44 11.32 9.07
C GLU A 288 5.45 10.06 9.96
N GLY A 289 6.54 9.84 10.68
CA GLY A 289 6.71 8.66 11.55
C GLY A 289 6.99 7.34 10.81
N LEU A 290 6.59 7.21 9.53
CA LEU A 290 6.78 5.99 8.74
C LEU A 290 8.05 6.02 7.87
N GLY A 291 8.47 7.19 7.39
CA GLY A 291 9.67 7.34 6.57
C GLY A 291 9.37 7.73 5.13
N THR A 292 10.22 7.28 4.20
CA THR A 292 10.17 7.65 2.78
C THR A 292 10.40 6.43 1.90
N ILE A 293 9.60 6.29 0.85
CA ILE A 293 9.86 5.37 -0.27
C ILE A 293 10.16 6.19 -1.53
N ARG A 294 11.01 5.65 -2.41
CA ARG A 294 11.44 6.33 -3.63
C ARG A 294 11.69 5.33 -4.73
N ASN A 295 10.83 5.28 -5.71
CA ASN A 295 10.87 4.32 -6.80
C ASN A 295 11.08 5.01 -8.15
N THR A 296 11.86 4.38 -9.03
CA THR A 296 12.07 4.85 -10.41
C THR A 296 11.20 4.03 -11.35
N VAL A 297 10.41 4.70 -12.17
CA VAL A 297 9.65 4.05 -13.24
C VAL A 297 10.60 3.63 -14.35
N ILE A 298 10.50 2.38 -14.79
CA ILE A 298 11.32 1.84 -15.89
C ILE A 298 10.44 1.28 -17.01
N ALA A 299 11.04 1.10 -18.18
CA ALA A 299 10.37 0.45 -19.29
C ALA A 299 10.00 -1.00 -18.93
N GLY A 300 8.75 -1.35 -19.13
CA GLY A 300 8.28 -2.71 -18.92
C GLY A 300 8.52 -3.65 -20.09
N THR A 301 8.15 -4.92 -19.91
CA THR A 301 8.27 -5.95 -20.94
C THR A 301 7.20 -5.73 -22.03
N THR A 302 7.61 -5.76 -23.30
CA THR A 302 6.67 -5.77 -24.41
C THR A 302 6.11 -7.18 -24.62
N LEU A 303 4.79 -7.29 -24.60
CA LEU A 303 4.07 -8.55 -24.85
C LEU A 303 3.15 -8.39 -26.08
N PRO A 304 2.86 -9.48 -26.81
CA PRO A 304 1.87 -9.45 -27.85
C PRO A 304 0.48 -9.09 -27.28
N PRO A 305 -0.40 -8.44 -28.06
CA PRO A 305 -1.73 -8.07 -27.58
C PRO A 305 -2.54 -9.32 -27.20
N VAL A 306 -3.39 -9.18 -26.20
CA VAL A 306 -4.33 -10.23 -25.78
C VAL A 306 -5.29 -10.51 -26.96
N PRO A 307 -5.43 -11.75 -27.41
CA PRO A 307 -6.33 -12.08 -28.51
C PRO A 307 -7.79 -11.79 -28.15
N ALA A 308 -8.57 -11.38 -29.15
CA ALA A 308 -10.00 -11.14 -28.97
C ALA A 308 -10.73 -12.42 -28.50
N ALA A 309 -11.72 -12.23 -27.63
CA ALA A 309 -12.56 -13.33 -27.17
C ALA A 309 -13.35 -13.92 -28.35
N ARG A 310 -13.53 -15.24 -28.33
CA ARG A 310 -14.42 -15.92 -29.30
C ARG A 310 -15.87 -15.48 -29.01
N SER A 311 -16.53 -14.92 -30.04
CA SER A 311 -17.94 -14.58 -29.95
C SER A 311 -18.83 -15.83 -29.83
N ARG A 312 -20.08 -15.62 -29.39
CA ARG A 312 -21.07 -16.71 -29.26
C ARG A 312 -21.30 -17.48 -30.56
N SER A 313 -21.32 -16.77 -31.72
CA SER A 313 -21.47 -17.35 -33.04
C SER A 313 -20.29 -18.25 -33.48
N GLY A 314 -19.11 -18.05 -32.89
CA GLY A 314 -17.92 -18.85 -33.15
C GLY A 314 -17.72 -20.04 -32.18
N ARG A 315 -18.67 -20.32 -31.27
CA ARG A 315 -18.58 -21.46 -30.35
C ARG A 315 -18.74 -22.77 -31.10
N ARG A 316 -17.90 -23.76 -30.79
CA ARG A 316 -18.08 -25.12 -31.27
C ARG A 316 -19.28 -25.76 -30.56
N THR A 317 -20.18 -26.36 -31.34
CA THR A 317 -21.19 -27.30 -30.81
C THR A 317 -20.55 -28.67 -30.69
N ARG A 318 -20.91 -29.42 -29.66
CA ARG A 318 -20.54 -30.85 -29.54
C ARG A 318 -21.36 -31.67 -30.49
#